data_3289e169978990eb7eb0d70c9cbe99d0
#
_entry.id   3289e169978990eb7eb0d70c9cbe99d0
#
_cell.length_a   1.000
_cell.length_b   1.000
_cell.length_c   1.000
_cell.angle_alpha   90.00
_cell.angle_beta   90.00
_cell.angle_gamma   90.00
#
_symmetry.space_group_name_H-M   'P 1'
#
loop_
_entity.id
_entity.type
_entity.pdbx_description
1 polymer ?
#
loop_
_entity_poly.entity_id
_entity_poly.type
_entity_poly.pdbx_seq_one_letter_code
_entity_poly.pdbx_strand_id
1 'polypeptide(L)'
;MCIRDSADGVVFGAKYYPAGATTNSAAGGNDLLAFRPVLEAMAGAGIPLLVHAESTDPSLDIFDREADFIEKQMLPVIEQIPELRVTVEHISTRAGLDIVKDHPQVGGSITPHHLTCDRSDLLANGMRPHLYCKPVINSREERMAIAEAATSGNPSFFFGTDSAPHPLSKKEAEKVAAGIFNAPYALEVVAELFFELGCLDRLEGFVSHHGADHYGVERSPAKIRLTRRADTEIDPPEAMFTADGTEVRIFGADAARRWAWEAVS
;
A
#
# COMPACT_ATOMS: atom_id res chain seq x y z
N MET A 1 -21.86 15.22 4.79
CA MET A 1 -22.03 13.93 4.11
C MET A 1 -21.16 12.89 4.80
N CYS A 2 -19.84 12.92 4.71
CA CYS A 2 -18.97 11.85 5.26
C CYS A 2 -19.15 11.50 6.74
N ILE A 3 -19.41 12.45 7.64
CA ILE A 3 -19.59 12.15 9.08
C ILE A 3 -20.85 11.30 9.32
N ARG A 4 -21.97 11.62 8.65
CA ARG A 4 -23.20 10.80 8.73
C ARG A 4 -22.96 9.42 8.12
N ASP A 5 -22.38 9.38 6.93
CA ASP A 5 -22.13 8.13 6.20
C ASP A 5 -21.14 7.22 6.96
N SER A 6 -20.23 7.81 7.75
CA SER A 6 -19.36 7.05 8.66
C SER A 6 -20.11 6.49 9.86
N ALA A 7 -21.00 7.27 10.48
CA ALA A 7 -21.84 6.80 11.58
C ALA A 7 -22.79 5.67 11.13
N ASP A 8 -23.20 5.67 9.86
CA ASP A 8 -24.03 4.64 9.23
C ASP A 8 -23.21 3.41 8.75
N GLY A 9 -21.89 3.40 8.98
CA GLY A 9 -21.00 2.30 8.57
C GLY A 9 -20.76 2.18 7.07
N VAL A 10 -20.94 3.26 6.31
CA VAL A 10 -20.76 3.30 4.84
C VAL A 10 -19.40 3.86 4.46
N VAL A 11 -18.87 4.83 5.24
CA VAL A 11 -17.56 5.45 5.01
C VAL A 11 -16.64 5.14 6.17
N PHE A 12 -15.52 4.48 5.89
CA PHE A 12 -14.54 4.02 6.88
C PHE A 12 -13.30 4.92 6.99
N GLY A 13 -13.12 5.86 6.09
CA GLY A 13 -12.01 6.81 6.09
C GLY A 13 -12.13 7.83 4.99
N ALA A 14 -11.28 8.86 5.00
CA ALA A 14 -11.21 9.86 3.95
C ALA A 14 -9.78 9.90 3.37
N LYS A 15 -9.69 9.81 2.03
CA LYS A 15 -8.40 9.81 1.30
C LYS A 15 -7.94 11.22 1.01
N TYR A 16 -6.68 11.49 1.33
CA TYR A 16 -5.93 12.65 0.87
C TYR A 16 -4.78 12.24 -0.06
N TYR A 17 -4.56 13.02 -1.09
CA TYR A 17 -3.38 12.96 -1.95
C TYR A 17 -3.02 14.37 -2.43
N PRO A 18 -1.71 14.69 -2.60
CA PRO A 18 -1.29 15.97 -3.16
C PRO A 18 -1.68 16.09 -4.63
N ALA A 19 -1.95 17.32 -5.07
CA ALA A 19 -2.31 17.60 -6.46
C ALA A 19 -1.18 17.18 -7.41
N GLY A 20 -1.48 16.27 -8.34
CA GLY A 20 -0.51 15.76 -9.31
C GLY A 20 0.41 14.64 -8.80
N ALA A 21 0.29 14.21 -7.55
CA ALA A 21 1.14 13.15 -6.99
C ALA A 21 0.91 11.80 -7.66
N THR A 22 -0.32 11.44 -7.98
CA THR A 22 -0.68 10.14 -8.54
C THR A 22 -1.65 10.27 -9.72
N THR A 23 -2.07 9.16 -10.30
CA THR A 23 -3.03 9.12 -11.42
C THR A 23 -4.35 9.76 -11.00
N ASN A 24 -4.89 10.66 -11.86
CA ASN A 24 -6.15 11.40 -11.64
C ASN A 24 -6.19 12.28 -10.37
N SER A 25 -5.04 12.74 -9.88
CA SER A 25 -4.94 13.53 -8.65
C SER A 25 -4.94 15.06 -8.83
N ALA A 26 -5.35 15.57 -10.00
CA ALA A 26 -5.35 17.02 -10.28
C ALA A 26 -6.20 17.85 -9.29
N ALA A 27 -7.22 17.24 -8.68
CA ALA A 27 -8.08 17.87 -7.66
C ALA A 27 -7.55 17.70 -6.21
N GLY A 28 -6.33 17.17 -6.03
CA GLY A 28 -5.68 16.99 -4.73
C GLY A 28 -5.36 18.33 -4.04
N GLY A 29 -5.06 18.26 -2.74
CA GLY A 29 -4.63 19.43 -1.96
C GLY A 29 -3.12 19.66 -2.07
N ASN A 30 -2.68 20.90 -1.89
CA ASN A 30 -1.26 21.25 -1.88
C ASN A 30 -0.71 21.49 -0.46
N ASP A 31 -1.59 21.68 0.51
CA ASP A 31 -1.25 21.93 1.90
C ASP A 31 -2.25 21.19 2.80
N LEU A 32 -1.78 20.21 3.54
CA LEU A 32 -2.64 19.39 4.40
C LEU A 32 -3.21 20.20 5.57
N LEU A 33 -2.43 21.12 6.15
CA LEU A 33 -2.87 22.00 7.24
C LEU A 33 -3.97 22.99 6.82
N ALA A 34 -4.06 23.33 5.53
CA ALA A 34 -5.16 24.16 5.03
C ALA A 34 -6.56 23.51 5.24
N PHE A 35 -6.58 22.18 5.41
CA PHE A 35 -7.81 21.41 5.71
C PHE A 35 -8.07 21.25 7.22
N ARG A 36 -7.36 21.95 8.09
CA ARG A 36 -7.45 21.81 9.55
C ARG A 36 -8.86 21.69 10.09
N PRO A 37 -9.85 22.56 9.73
CA PRO A 37 -11.20 22.43 10.25
C PRO A 37 -11.87 21.10 9.88
N VAL A 38 -11.54 20.54 8.70
CA VAL A 38 -12.06 19.23 8.26
C VAL A 38 -11.37 18.12 9.04
N LEU A 39 -10.05 18.20 9.25
CA LEU A 39 -9.27 17.23 10.01
C LEU A 39 -9.69 17.15 11.47
N GLU A 40 -9.95 18.29 12.11
CA GLU A 40 -10.50 18.37 13.47
C GLU A 40 -11.91 17.74 13.56
N ALA A 41 -12.76 17.99 12.55
CA ALA A 41 -14.08 17.35 12.48
C ALA A 41 -13.98 15.83 12.26
N MET A 42 -13.01 15.37 11.48
CA MET A 42 -12.74 13.93 11.29
C MET A 42 -12.26 13.29 12.59
N ALA A 43 -11.32 13.94 13.31
CA ALA A 43 -10.86 13.48 14.61
C ALA A 43 -12.00 13.32 15.60
N GLY A 44 -12.87 14.35 15.73
CA GLY A 44 -14.06 14.31 16.59
C GLY A 44 -15.10 13.26 16.20
N ALA A 45 -15.13 12.85 14.94
CA ALA A 45 -16.04 11.81 14.43
C ALA A 45 -15.38 10.41 14.41
N GLY A 46 -14.09 10.28 14.76
CA GLY A 46 -13.33 9.04 14.69
C GLY A 46 -13.07 8.51 13.27
N ILE A 47 -13.13 9.39 12.26
CA ILE A 47 -12.89 9.03 10.86
C ILE A 47 -11.38 9.13 10.57
N PRO A 48 -10.70 8.04 10.19
CA PRO A 48 -9.28 8.09 9.86
C PRO A 48 -9.01 8.83 8.55
N LEU A 49 -7.87 9.55 8.52
CA LEU A 49 -7.30 10.15 7.32
C LEU A 49 -6.34 9.16 6.65
N LEU A 50 -6.57 8.82 5.39
CA LEU A 50 -5.71 7.97 4.58
C LEU A 50 -4.88 8.84 3.64
N VAL A 51 -3.56 8.73 3.71
CA VAL A 51 -2.66 9.68 3.04
C VAL A 51 -1.77 8.98 2.03
N HIS A 52 -1.84 9.42 0.77
CA HIS A 52 -0.78 9.21 -0.19
C HIS A 52 0.32 10.25 0.11
N ALA A 53 1.37 9.83 0.81
CA ALA A 53 2.41 10.71 1.29
C ALA A 53 3.52 10.90 0.23
N GLU A 54 3.32 11.84 -0.69
CA GLU A 54 4.30 12.10 -1.75
C GLU A 54 4.34 13.60 -2.07
N SER A 55 5.49 14.25 -1.86
CA SER A 55 5.70 15.65 -2.27
C SER A 55 5.65 15.79 -3.79
N THR A 56 5.06 16.87 -4.27
CA THR A 56 5.00 17.20 -5.70
C THR A 56 5.98 18.29 -6.10
N ASP A 57 6.91 18.66 -5.22
CA ASP A 57 7.98 19.61 -5.51
C ASP A 57 8.91 19.04 -6.61
N PRO A 58 8.99 19.67 -7.79
CA PRO A 58 9.80 19.17 -8.90
C PRO A 58 11.32 19.28 -8.66
N SER A 59 11.73 20.02 -7.64
CA SER A 59 13.15 20.15 -7.27
C SER A 59 13.68 18.97 -6.46
N LEU A 60 12.78 18.15 -5.89
CA LEU A 60 13.12 16.98 -5.11
C LEU A 60 13.37 15.75 -5.99
N ASP A 61 14.34 14.94 -5.58
CA ASP A 61 14.48 13.59 -6.12
C ASP A 61 13.18 12.80 -5.86
N ILE A 62 12.78 12.02 -6.85
CA ILE A 62 11.54 11.24 -6.76
C ILE A 62 11.55 10.23 -5.61
N PHE A 63 12.73 9.77 -5.19
CA PHE A 63 12.92 8.83 -4.10
C PHE A 63 12.85 9.47 -2.70
N ASP A 64 12.94 10.80 -2.59
CA ASP A 64 12.91 11.54 -1.34
C ASP A 64 11.53 12.16 -1.03
N ARG A 65 10.60 12.07 -1.98
CA ARG A 65 9.30 12.77 -1.93
C ARG A 65 8.40 12.30 -0.80
N GLU A 66 8.43 11.01 -0.45
CA GLU A 66 7.64 10.51 0.69
C GLU A 66 8.17 11.09 2.00
N ALA A 67 9.50 11.05 2.20
CA ALA A 67 10.14 11.59 3.41
C ALA A 67 9.88 13.10 3.58
N ASP A 68 10.02 13.88 2.50
CA ASP A 68 9.74 15.32 2.50
C ASP A 68 8.28 15.63 2.87
N PHE A 69 7.33 14.88 2.30
CA PHE A 69 5.91 15.07 2.60
C PHE A 69 5.59 14.73 4.06
N ILE A 70 6.16 13.66 4.58
CA ILE A 70 5.97 13.23 5.98
C ILE A 70 6.48 14.32 6.92
N GLU A 71 7.70 14.80 6.70
CA GLU A 71 8.31 15.83 7.55
C GLU A 71 7.55 17.16 7.50
N LYS A 72 7.20 17.64 6.30
CA LYS A 72 6.66 18.99 6.10
C LYS A 72 5.15 19.10 6.22
N GLN A 73 4.41 18.02 5.94
CA GLN A 73 2.96 18.06 5.87
C GLN A 73 2.28 17.19 6.93
N MET A 74 2.75 15.93 7.09
CA MET A 74 2.07 15.01 8.00
C MET A 74 2.43 15.23 9.46
N LEU A 75 3.73 15.35 9.77
CA LEU A 75 4.19 15.51 11.15
C LEU A 75 3.53 16.72 11.84
N PRO A 76 3.47 17.93 11.21
CA PRO A 76 2.76 19.07 11.81
C PRO A 76 1.26 18.82 12.05
N VAL A 77 0.58 18.05 11.22
CA VAL A 77 -0.83 17.70 11.42
C VAL A 77 -1.00 16.75 12.59
N ILE A 78 -0.18 15.71 12.66
CA ILE A 78 -0.21 14.68 13.72
C ILE A 78 0.06 15.31 15.09
N GLU A 79 1.01 16.23 15.17
CA GLU A 79 1.35 16.94 16.41
C GLU A 79 0.25 17.93 16.86
N GLN A 80 -0.40 18.61 15.90
CA GLN A 80 -1.43 19.61 16.18
C GLN A 80 -2.82 19.02 16.42
N ILE A 81 -3.09 17.80 15.91
CA ILE A 81 -4.37 17.10 16.03
C ILE A 81 -4.11 15.66 16.50
N PRO A 82 -3.68 15.46 17.75
CA PRO A 82 -3.23 14.14 18.23
C PRO A 82 -4.36 13.10 18.30
N GLU A 83 -5.62 13.52 18.27
CA GLU A 83 -6.78 12.62 18.23
C GLU A 83 -7.12 12.13 16.82
N LEU A 84 -6.49 12.71 15.77
CA LEU A 84 -6.73 12.28 14.41
C LEU A 84 -6.01 10.96 14.14
N ARG A 85 -6.78 9.92 13.82
CA ARG A 85 -6.20 8.67 13.31
C ARG A 85 -5.75 8.87 11.87
N VAL A 86 -4.53 8.45 11.56
CA VAL A 86 -3.93 8.61 10.23
C VAL A 86 -3.42 7.27 9.73
N THR A 87 -3.57 7.02 8.45
CA THR A 87 -2.90 5.91 7.73
C THR A 87 -1.92 6.49 6.73
N VAL A 88 -0.62 6.15 6.86
CA VAL A 88 0.34 6.28 5.76
C VAL A 88 0.11 5.10 4.82
N GLU A 89 -0.43 5.35 3.65
CA GLU A 89 -0.70 4.27 2.69
C GLU A 89 0.55 3.94 1.86
N HIS A 90 0.70 2.66 1.49
CA HIS A 90 1.75 2.14 0.59
C HIS A 90 3.16 2.67 0.90
N ILE A 91 3.58 2.57 2.16
CA ILE A 91 4.88 3.06 2.65
C ILE A 91 6.02 2.59 1.73
N SER A 92 6.88 3.51 1.33
CA SER A 92 8.02 3.26 0.45
C SER A 92 9.39 3.64 1.04
N THR A 93 9.41 4.27 2.25
CA THR A 93 10.63 4.74 2.91
C THR A 93 10.64 4.48 4.43
N ARG A 94 11.83 4.57 5.05
CA ARG A 94 12.00 4.55 6.51
C ARG A 94 11.25 5.67 7.19
N ALA A 95 11.16 6.85 6.59
CA ALA A 95 10.40 7.96 7.15
C ALA A 95 8.93 7.58 7.39
N GLY A 96 8.32 6.83 6.44
CA GLY A 96 6.97 6.29 6.61
C GLY A 96 6.88 5.25 7.73
N LEU A 97 7.92 4.45 7.91
CA LEU A 97 7.97 3.47 9.01
C LEU A 97 8.13 4.14 10.37
N ASP A 98 8.98 5.15 10.45
CA ASP A 98 9.34 5.79 11.71
C ASP A 98 8.17 6.63 12.24
N ILE A 99 7.46 7.38 11.40
CA ILE A 99 6.27 8.13 11.84
C ILE A 99 5.16 7.20 12.39
N VAL A 100 5.02 5.98 11.83
CA VAL A 100 4.08 4.97 12.34
C VAL A 100 4.52 4.40 13.69
N LYS A 101 5.83 4.22 13.90
CA LYS A 101 6.37 3.71 15.19
C LYS A 101 6.30 4.75 16.30
N ASP A 102 6.53 6.01 15.95
CA ASP A 102 6.66 7.10 16.92
C ASP A 102 5.31 7.69 17.35
N HIS A 103 4.24 7.45 16.57
CA HIS A 103 2.92 8.04 16.81
C HIS A 103 1.83 6.95 16.87
N PRO A 104 1.27 6.64 18.06
CA PRO A 104 0.33 5.53 18.25
C PRO A 104 -1.00 5.69 17.50
N GLN A 105 -1.38 6.92 17.10
CA GLN A 105 -2.56 7.20 16.27
C GLN A 105 -2.32 6.96 14.78
N VAL A 106 -1.08 6.63 14.38
CA VAL A 106 -0.70 6.41 12.97
C VAL A 106 -0.56 4.92 12.69
N GLY A 107 -1.21 4.46 11.62
CA GLY A 107 -0.99 3.15 11.04
C GLY A 107 -0.35 3.25 9.66
N GLY A 108 0.19 2.15 9.17
CA GLY A 108 0.85 2.10 7.88
C GLY A 108 0.45 0.90 7.04
N SER A 109 -0.04 1.14 5.82
CA SER A 109 -0.27 0.06 4.88
C SER A 109 0.96 -0.22 4.02
N ILE A 110 1.22 -1.49 3.76
CA ILE A 110 2.38 -1.95 3.00
C ILE A 110 1.90 -2.86 1.86
N THR A 111 2.42 -2.62 0.66
CA THR A 111 2.00 -3.32 -0.56
C THR A 111 2.95 -4.48 -0.89
N PRO A 112 2.48 -5.51 -1.65
CA PRO A 112 3.32 -6.61 -2.08
C PRO A 112 4.57 -6.17 -2.84
N HIS A 113 4.43 -5.17 -3.70
CA HIS A 113 5.53 -4.72 -4.54
C HIS A 113 6.58 -3.88 -3.78
N HIS A 114 6.19 -3.06 -2.80
CA HIS A 114 7.16 -2.37 -1.94
C HIS A 114 7.88 -3.32 -0.96
N LEU A 115 7.25 -4.46 -0.63
CA LEU A 115 7.87 -5.52 0.17
C LEU A 115 8.95 -6.29 -0.59
N THR A 116 8.76 -6.53 -1.90
CA THR A 116 9.52 -7.54 -2.63
C THR A 116 10.43 -6.98 -3.73
N CYS A 117 10.18 -5.75 -4.21
CA CYS A 117 10.96 -5.12 -5.26
C CYS A 117 11.74 -3.92 -4.76
N ASP A 118 12.94 -3.73 -5.33
CA ASP A 118 13.73 -2.49 -5.18
C ASP A 118 13.98 -1.82 -6.56
N ARG A 119 14.57 -0.64 -6.56
CA ARG A 119 14.83 0.11 -7.80
C ARG A 119 15.75 -0.62 -8.79
N SER A 120 16.51 -1.63 -8.33
CA SER A 120 17.30 -2.47 -9.23
C SER A 120 16.39 -3.39 -10.05
N ASP A 121 15.29 -3.89 -9.47
CA ASP A 121 14.30 -4.67 -10.21
C ASP A 121 13.62 -3.85 -11.30
N LEU A 122 13.42 -2.55 -11.05
CA LEU A 122 12.83 -1.62 -12.00
C LEU A 122 13.79 -1.28 -13.16
N LEU A 123 15.11 -1.18 -12.92
CA LEU A 123 16.05 -0.49 -13.80
C LEU A 123 17.24 -1.34 -14.30
N ALA A 124 17.67 -2.41 -13.61
CA ALA A 124 19.00 -3.01 -13.83
C ALA A 124 19.20 -3.67 -15.20
N ASN A 125 18.17 -4.20 -15.82
CA ASN A 125 18.26 -4.88 -17.14
C ASN A 125 17.37 -4.18 -18.19
N GLY A 126 17.38 -2.86 -18.20
CA GLY A 126 16.44 -2.04 -18.92
C GLY A 126 15.22 -1.71 -18.05
N MET A 127 14.47 -0.70 -18.45
CA MET A 127 13.30 -0.27 -17.71
C MET A 127 12.19 -1.34 -17.75
N ARG A 128 11.69 -1.72 -16.59
CA ARG A 128 10.54 -2.63 -16.43
C ARG A 128 9.28 -1.81 -16.08
N PRO A 129 8.54 -1.32 -17.09
CA PRO A 129 7.45 -0.35 -16.87
C PRO A 129 6.31 -0.93 -16.03
N HIS A 130 6.14 -2.25 -15.99
CA HIS A 130 5.14 -2.91 -15.16
C HIS A 130 5.39 -2.76 -13.66
N LEU A 131 6.63 -2.44 -13.24
CA LEU A 131 6.99 -2.14 -11.85
C LEU A 131 6.92 -0.64 -11.50
N TYR A 132 6.52 0.22 -12.45
CA TYR A 132 6.35 1.65 -12.16
C TYR A 132 5.04 1.89 -11.41
N CYS A 133 5.15 2.42 -10.19
CA CYS A 133 4.05 2.83 -9.30
C CYS A 133 4.37 4.15 -8.61
N LYS A 134 3.48 4.63 -7.80
CA LYS A 134 3.65 5.80 -6.94
C LYS A 134 3.10 5.53 -5.54
N PRO A 135 3.91 5.75 -4.49
CA PRO A 135 5.32 6.12 -4.51
C PRO A 135 6.18 5.14 -5.31
N VAL A 136 7.29 5.63 -5.89
CA VAL A 136 8.18 4.77 -6.69
C VAL A 136 8.87 3.75 -5.81
N ILE A 137 9.04 2.51 -6.33
CA ILE A 137 9.85 1.46 -5.69
C ILE A 137 11.24 2.03 -5.39
N ASN A 138 11.66 2.01 -4.12
CA ASN A 138 12.82 2.68 -3.60
C ASN A 138 14.08 1.78 -3.56
N SER A 139 15.08 2.16 -2.77
CA SER A 139 16.34 1.42 -2.63
C SER A 139 16.14 0.06 -1.95
N ARG A 140 17.16 -0.79 -2.08
CA ARG A 140 17.18 -2.10 -1.39
C ARG A 140 17.13 -1.94 0.12
N GLU A 141 17.79 -0.93 0.66
CA GLU A 141 17.82 -0.63 2.09
C GLU A 141 16.42 -0.25 2.59
N GLU A 142 15.67 0.54 1.81
CA GLU A 142 14.28 0.89 2.14
C GLU A 142 13.38 -0.34 2.07
N ARG A 143 13.47 -1.14 1.01
CA ARG A 143 12.72 -2.39 0.88
C ARG A 143 12.96 -3.36 2.06
N MET A 144 14.23 -3.51 2.48
CA MET A 144 14.58 -4.38 3.62
C MET A 144 13.96 -3.88 4.92
N ALA A 145 13.97 -2.56 5.16
CA ALA A 145 13.33 -1.97 6.34
C ALA A 145 11.81 -2.16 6.34
N ILE A 146 11.17 -2.02 5.15
CA ILE A 146 9.74 -2.26 4.98
C ILE A 146 9.39 -3.74 5.25
N ALA A 147 10.19 -4.66 4.73
CA ALA A 147 10.01 -6.10 5.00
C ALA A 147 10.17 -6.43 6.49
N GLU A 148 11.16 -5.85 7.18
CA GLU A 148 11.35 -6.00 8.62
C GLU A 148 10.14 -5.46 9.40
N ALA A 149 9.62 -4.29 9.06
CA ALA A 149 8.44 -3.71 9.70
C ALA A 149 7.19 -4.58 9.52
N ALA A 150 6.92 -5.05 8.28
CA ALA A 150 5.79 -5.92 7.99
C ALA A 150 5.82 -7.23 8.76
N THR A 151 7.02 -7.80 8.94
CA THR A 151 7.23 -9.10 9.60
C THR A 151 7.53 -8.98 11.10
N SER A 152 7.53 -7.76 11.66
CA SER A 152 7.81 -7.52 13.09
C SER A 152 6.71 -8.02 14.03
N GLY A 153 5.47 -8.14 13.54
CA GLY A 153 4.30 -8.39 14.35
C GLY A 153 3.73 -7.12 15.01
N ASN A 154 4.28 -5.93 14.70
CA ASN A 154 3.72 -4.66 15.18
C ASN A 154 2.35 -4.41 14.51
N PRO A 155 1.25 -4.27 15.30
CA PRO A 155 -0.10 -4.12 14.77
C PRO A 155 -0.35 -2.79 14.06
N SER A 156 0.55 -1.81 14.17
CA SER A 156 0.45 -0.56 13.42
C SER A 156 0.79 -0.72 11.93
N PHE A 157 1.41 -1.84 11.53
CA PHE A 157 1.66 -2.18 10.12
C PHE A 157 0.71 -3.24 9.64
N PHE A 158 0.10 -3.01 8.48
CA PHE A 158 -0.87 -3.93 7.90
C PHE A 158 -0.80 -3.95 6.37
N PHE A 159 -1.36 -4.99 5.83
CA PHE A 159 -1.40 -5.25 4.40
C PHE A 159 -2.38 -4.33 3.67
N GLY A 160 -1.93 -3.78 2.53
CA GLY A 160 -2.78 -3.08 1.57
C GLY A 160 -2.27 -3.34 0.16
N THR A 161 -3.13 -3.70 -0.77
CA THR A 161 -2.70 -4.08 -2.11
C THR A 161 -2.28 -2.90 -2.97
N ASP A 162 -2.92 -1.76 -2.82
CA ASP A 162 -2.85 -0.64 -3.79
C ASP A 162 -2.87 -1.14 -5.24
N SER A 163 -3.75 -2.12 -5.52
CA SER A 163 -3.80 -2.78 -6.82
C SER A 163 -4.38 -1.84 -7.86
N ALA A 164 -3.55 -1.43 -8.82
CA ALA A 164 -3.87 -0.43 -9.82
C ALA A 164 -3.64 -0.98 -11.24
N PRO A 165 -4.65 -1.67 -11.82
CA PRO A 165 -4.55 -2.23 -13.16
C PRO A 165 -4.53 -1.13 -14.24
N HIS A 166 -3.61 -1.28 -15.19
CA HIS A 166 -3.56 -0.45 -16.38
C HIS A 166 -3.40 -1.32 -17.63
N PRO A 167 -4.00 -0.92 -18.77
CA PRO A 167 -3.78 -1.59 -20.03
C PRO A 167 -2.31 -1.69 -20.41
N LEU A 168 -1.91 -2.79 -21.05
CA LEU A 168 -0.55 -3.00 -21.55
C LEU A 168 -0.07 -1.78 -22.35
N SER A 169 -0.91 -1.24 -23.22
CA SER A 169 -0.62 -0.05 -24.05
C SER A 169 -0.36 1.24 -23.24
N LYS A 170 -0.77 1.31 -21.97
CA LYS A 170 -0.48 2.44 -21.07
C LYS A 170 0.75 2.18 -20.20
N LYS A 171 1.07 0.91 -19.97
CA LYS A 171 2.29 0.52 -19.24
C LYS A 171 3.52 0.53 -20.15
N GLU A 172 3.37 0.21 -21.41
CA GLU A 172 4.45 0.17 -22.41
C GLU A 172 4.39 1.38 -23.36
N ALA A 173 4.23 2.57 -22.78
CA ALA A 173 4.15 3.85 -23.51
C ALA A 173 5.30 4.77 -23.09
N GLU A 174 5.57 5.80 -23.87
CA GLU A 174 6.54 6.85 -23.52
C GLU A 174 6.22 7.48 -22.16
N LYS A 175 4.94 7.79 -21.92
CA LYS A 175 4.43 8.22 -20.61
C LYS A 175 3.76 7.03 -19.93
N VAL A 176 4.54 6.31 -19.13
CA VAL A 176 4.09 5.12 -18.41
C VAL A 176 3.05 5.46 -17.35
N ALA A 177 1.92 4.75 -17.34
CA ALA A 177 0.94 4.85 -16.26
C ALA A 177 1.50 4.24 -14.96
N ALA A 178 1.39 4.99 -13.85
CA ALA A 178 1.79 4.52 -12.52
C ALA A 178 0.72 3.60 -11.94
N GLY A 179 1.12 2.41 -11.50
CA GLY A 179 0.26 1.42 -10.87
C GLY A 179 0.68 -0.01 -11.19
N ILE A 180 0.52 -0.90 -10.23
CA ILE A 180 0.84 -2.33 -10.33
C ILE A 180 -0.41 -3.15 -10.03
N PHE A 181 -0.78 -4.05 -10.93
CA PHE A 181 -1.91 -4.95 -10.74
C PHE A 181 -1.45 -6.22 -10.03
N ASN A 182 -1.65 -6.27 -8.73
CA ASN A 182 -1.19 -7.37 -7.87
C ASN A 182 -2.32 -8.16 -7.19
N ALA A 183 -3.56 -7.67 -7.18
CA ALA A 183 -4.65 -8.28 -6.43
C ALA A 183 -4.83 -9.79 -6.64
N PRO A 184 -4.65 -10.35 -7.85
CA PRO A 184 -4.83 -11.80 -8.05
C PRO A 184 -3.85 -12.68 -7.25
N TYR A 185 -2.63 -12.19 -6.97
CA TYR A 185 -1.56 -12.96 -6.33
C TYR A 185 -0.91 -12.25 -5.13
N ALA A 186 -1.55 -11.19 -4.65
CA ALA A 186 -1.01 -10.35 -3.59
C ALA A 186 -0.72 -11.14 -2.31
N LEU A 187 -1.61 -12.06 -1.96
CA LEU A 187 -1.50 -12.87 -0.75
C LEU A 187 -0.37 -13.90 -0.85
N GLU A 188 -0.22 -14.53 -2.01
CA GLU A 188 0.85 -15.49 -2.27
C GLU A 188 2.23 -14.83 -2.26
N VAL A 189 2.34 -13.60 -2.79
CA VAL A 189 3.57 -12.81 -2.74
C VAL A 189 3.98 -12.51 -1.30
N VAL A 190 3.04 -12.09 -0.47
CA VAL A 190 3.29 -11.80 0.94
C VAL A 190 3.62 -13.08 1.71
N ALA A 191 2.90 -14.18 1.45
CA ALA A 191 3.15 -15.46 2.09
C ALA A 191 4.55 -16.01 1.78
N GLU A 192 5.03 -15.86 0.54
CA GLU A 192 6.38 -16.31 0.17
C GLU A 192 7.44 -15.50 0.94
N LEU A 193 7.29 -14.17 1.03
CA LEU A 193 8.22 -13.34 1.80
C LEU A 193 8.25 -13.75 3.29
N PHE A 194 7.08 -13.92 3.90
CA PHE A 194 7.00 -14.33 5.31
C PHE A 194 7.57 -15.74 5.54
N PHE A 195 7.42 -16.64 4.57
CA PHE A 195 8.04 -17.95 4.60
C PHE A 195 9.57 -17.86 4.51
N GLU A 196 10.11 -17.11 3.55
CA GLU A 196 11.55 -16.91 3.36
C GLU A 196 12.22 -16.30 4.58
N LEU A 197 11.51 -15.42 5.29
CA LEU A 197 11.98 -14.79 6.54
C LEU A 197 11.69 -15.61 7.80
N GLY A 198 11.04 -16.78 7.69
CA GLY A 198 10.77 -17.67 8.81
C GLY A 198 9.75 -17.16 9.84
N CYS A 199 8.79 -16.33 9.42
CA CYS A 199 7.82 -15.66 10.30
C CYS A 199 6.36 -15.80 9.85
N LEU A 200 6.00 -16.95 9.26
CA LEU A 200 4.63 -17.26 8.83
C LEU A 200 3.59 -17.16 9.97
N ASP A 201 3.99 -17.35 11.22
CA ASP A 201 3.17 -17.19 12.41
C ASP A 201 2.61 -15.76 12.58
N ARG A 202 3.22 -14.76 11.94
CA ARG A 202 2.81 -13.35 11.97
C ARG A 202 1.98 -12.94 10.76
N LEU A 203 1.87 -13.81 9.76
CA LEU A 203 1.20 -13.49 8.49
C LEU A 203 -0.28 -13.13 8.69
N GLU A 204 -1.04 -13.92 9.44
CA GLU A 204 -2.47 -13.67 9.66
C GLU A 204 -2.72 -12.29 10.31
N GLY A 205 -1.89 -11.92 11.29
CA GLY A 205 -1.93 -10.58 11.89
C GLY A 205 -1.80 -9.49 10.85
N PHE A 206 -0.76 -9.56 10.04
CA PHE A 206 -0.44 -8.55 9.03
C PHE A 206 -1.49 -8.45 7.91
N VAL A 207 -1.97 -9.57 7.37
CA VAL A 207 -2.87 -9.55 6.20
C VAL A 207 -4.36 -9.45 6.54
N SER A 208 -4.75 -9.67 7.81
CA SER A 208 -6.16 -9.76 8.20
C SER A 208 -6.53 -8.93 9.43
N HIS A 209 -5.78 -9.05 10.53
CA HIS A 209 -6.20 -8.51 11.82
C HIS A 209 -5.86 -7.03 11.99
N HIS A 210 -4.61 -6.65 11.73
CA HIS A 210 -4.09 -5.33 12.06
C HIS A 210 -4.85 -4.22 11.33
N GLY A 211 -5.13 -4.41 10.02
CA GLY A 211 -5.90 -3.43 9.25
C GLY A 211 -7.34 -3.31 9.74
N ALA A 212 -8.01 -4.43 10.05
CA ALA A 212 -9.37 -4.41 10.58
C ALA A 212 -9.42 -3.66 11.92
N ASP A 213 -8.48 -3.94 12.82
CA ASP A 213 -8.39 -3.28 14.13
C ASP A 213 -8.08 -1.79 13.99
N HIS A 214 -7.16 -1.42 13.08
CA HIS A 214 -6.81 -0.02 12.82
C HIS A 214 -8.00 0.78 12.29
N TYR A 215 -8.80 0.22 11.37
CA TYR A 215 -9.99 0.89 10.85
C TYR A 215 -11.21 0.76 11.75
N GLY A 216 -11.15 -0.07 12.79
CA GLY A 216 -12.28 -0.32 13.69
C GLY A 216 -13.42 -1.08 13.02
N VAL A 217 -13.08 -1.96 12.05
CA VAL A 217 -14.04 -2.82 11.37
C VAL A 217 -13.97 -4.25 11.94
N GLU A 218 -15.09 -4.98 11.84
CA GLU A 218 -15.14 -6.37 12.29
C GLU A 218 -14.18 -7.23 11.45
N ARG A 219 -13.40 -8.07 12.14
CA ARG A 219 -12.55 -9.06 11.46
C ARG A 219 -13.41 -10.08 10.72
N SER A 220 -13.03 -10.41 9.49
CA SER A 220 -13.76 -11.42 8.71
C SER A 220 -13.84 -12.77 9.43
N PRO A 221 -15.04 -13.37 9.58
CA PRO A 221 -15.17 -14.72 10.10
C PRO A 221 -14.72 -15.80 9.08
N ALA A 222 -14.68 -15.44 7.80
CA ALA A 222 -14.24 -16.36 6.75
C ALA A 222 -12.75 -16.65 6.87
N LYS A 223 -12.38 -17.90 6.69
CA LYS A 223 -11.00 -18.36 6.75
C LYS A 223 -10.54 -18.91 5.41
N ILE A 224 -9.29 -18.70 5.11
CA ILE A 224 -8.61 -19.36 4.00
C ILE A 224 -7.40 -20.11 4.53
N ARG A 225 -7.05 -21.20 3.86
CA ARG A 225 -5.82 -21.94 4.11
C ARG A 225 -4.86 -21.66 2.97
N LEU A 226 -3.66 -21.21 3.34
CA LEU A 226 -2.53 -21.11 2.42
C LEU A 226 -1.68 -22.36 2.52
N THR A 227 -1.38 -22.98 1.39
CA THR A 227 -0.52 -24.18 1.33
C THR A 227 0.60 -23.94 0.33
N ARG A 228 1.83 -24.15 0.80
CA ARG A 228 3.01 -24.10 -0.09
C ARG A 228 3.06 -25.38 -0.90
N ARG A 229 3.20 -25.27 -2.21
CA ARG A 229 3.24 -26.40 -3.15
C ARG A 229 4.63 -27.06 -3.13
N ALA A 230 4.67 -28.36 -3.23
CA ALA A 230 5.90 -29.12 -3.39
C ALA A 230 6.43 -29.02 -4.84
N ASP A 231 5.50 -28.97 -5.82
CA ASP A 231 5.79 -28.91 -7.23
C ASP A 231 5.33 -27.58 -7.83
N THR A 232 6.11 -27.04 -8.75
CA THR A 232 5.85 -25.77 -9.44
C THR A 232 5.27 -25.98 -10.85
N GLU A 233 4.60 -27.10 -11.09
CA GLU A 233 4.03 -27.46 -12.43
C GLU A 233 2.86 -26.56 -12.87
N ILE A 234 2.31 -25.75 -11.97
CA ILE A 234 1.25 -24.82 -12.32
C ILE A 234 1.84 -23.57 -12.92
N ASP A 235 1.35 -23.19 -14.09
CA ASP A 235 1.66 -21.94 -14.76
C ASP A 235 0.50 -20.95 -14.59
N PRO A 236 0.49 -20.12 -13.53
CA PRO A 236 -0.56 -19.16 -13.30
C PRO A 236 -0.55 -18.09 -14.39
N PRO A 237 -1.71 -17.55 -14.77
CA PRO A 237 -1.78 -16.48 -15.77
C PRO A 237 -0.92 -15.27 -15.37
N GLU A 238 -0.08 -14.82 -16.27
CA GLU A 238 0.71 -13.57 -16.11
C GLU A 238 -0.05 -12.32 -16.58
N ALA A 239 -1.22 -12.51 -17.17
CA ALA A 239 -2.10 -11.45 -17.62
C ALA A 239 -3.57 -11.84 -17.49
N MET A 240 -4.41 -10.82 -17.35
CA MET A 240 -5.85 -10.92 -17.51
C MET A 240 -6.30 -10.09 -18.71
N PHE A 241 -7.48 -10.44 -19.25
CA PHE A 241 -8.07 -9.71 -20.35
C PHE A 241 -9.44 -9.16 -19.91
N THR A 242 -9.66 -7.89 -20.18
CA THR A 242 -10.98 -7.27 -19.99
C THR A 242 -11.98 -7.78 -21.03
N ALA A 243 -13.25 -7.45 -20.88
CA ALA A 243 -14.30 -7.92 -21.81
C ALA A 243 -14.10 -7.43 -23.26
N ASP A 244 -13.40 -6.32 -23.47
CA ASP A 244 -13.05 -5.79 -24.80
C ASP A 244 -11.71 -6.33 -25.33
N GLY A 245 -11.10 -7.32 -24.63
CA GLY A 245 -9.84 -7.94 -25.03
C GLY A 245 -8.58 -7.17 -24.64
N THR A 246 -8.70 -6.11 -23.83
CA THR A 246 -7.53 -5.34 -23.35
C THR A 246 -6.71 -6.17 -22.36
N GLU A 247 -5.42 -6.33 -22.64
CA GLU A 247 -4.48 -7.05 -21.78
C GLU A 247 -4.02 -6.19 -20.60
N VAL A 248 -4.03 -6.80 -19.40
CA VAL A 248 -3.50 -6.23 -18.15
C VAL A 248 -2.55 -7.22 -17.51
N ARG A 249 -1.28 -6.86 -17.33
CA ARG A 249 -0.28 -7.73 -16.70
C ARG A 249 -0.48 -7.83 -15.20
N ILE A 250 -0.27 -9.05 -14.67
CA ILE A 250 -0.42 -9.36 -13.25
C ILE A 250 0.97 -9.44 -12.61
N PHE A 251 1.12 -8.82 -11.45
CA PHE A 251 2.30 -8.95 -10.60
C PHE A 251 2.18 -10.17 -9.68
N GLY A 252 3.27 -10.94 -9.50
CA GLY A 252 3.35 -11.99 -8.48
C GLY A 252 3.07 -13.40 -8.98
N ALA A 253 3.01 -13.66 -10.29
CA ALA A 253 2.79 -14.98 -10.86
C ALA A 253 3.79 -16.05 -10.33
N ASP A 254 5.05 -15.66 -10.11
CA ASP A 254 6.06 -16.59 -9.56
C ASP A 254 5.73 -17.06 -8.14
N ALA A 255 5.15 -16.21 -7.30
CA ALA A 255 4.69 -16.60 -5.98
C ALA A 255 3.46 -17.52 -6.07
N ALA A 256 2.56 -17.26 -7.01
CA ALA A 256 1.38 -18.08 -7.25
C ALA A 256 1.73 -19.51 -7.75
N ARG A 257 2.90 -19.70 -8.38
CA ARG A 257 3.41 -21.05 -8.68
C ARG A 257 3.72 -21.86 -7.42
N ARG A 258 4.13 -21.17 -6.34
CA ARG A 258 4.59 -21.79 -5.08
C ARG A 258 3.50 -21.95 -4.04
N TRP A 259 2.42 -21.17 -4.12
CA TRP A 259 1.34 -21.14 -3.14
C TRP A 259 -0.02 -21.45 -3.75
N ALA A 260 -0.89 -22.01 -2.93
CA ALA A 260 -2.30 -22.17 -3.22
C ALA A 260 -3.11 -21.72 -1.99
N TRP A 261 -4.31 -21.25 -2.25
CA TRP A 261 -5.27 -20.97 -1.18
C TRP A 261 -6.59 -21.71 -1.43
N GLU A 262 -7.27 -22.03 -0.35
CA GLU A 262 -8.62 -22.60 -0.38
C GLU A 262 -9.46 -21.98 0.75
N ALA A 263 -10.76 -21.84 0.51
CA ALA A 263 -11.68 -21.45 1.57
C ALA A 263 -11.80 -22.59 2.58
N VAL A 264 -11.78 -22.25 3.87
CA VAL A 264 -12.00 -23.20 4.96
C VAL A 264 -13.42 -23.00 5.46
N SER A 265 -14.23 -24.08 5.39
CA SER A 265 -15.60 -24.10 5.89
C SER A 265 -15.67 -24.16 7.41
#